data_0906cbbdaada95b262a88276ef18cc93
#
_entry.id   0906cbbdaada95b262a88276ef18cc93
#
_cell.length_a   1.000
_cell.length_b   1.000
_cell.length_c   1.000
_cell.angle_alpha   90.00
_cell.angle_beta   90.00
_cell.angle_gamma   90.00
#
_symmetry.space_group_name_H-M   'P 1'
#
loop_
_entity.id
_entity.type
_entity.pdbx_description
1 polymer ?
#
loop_
_entity_poly.entity_id
_entity_poly.type
_entity_poly.pdbx_seq_one_letter_code
_entity_poly.pdbx_strand_id
1 'polypeptide(L)'
;MKKIYPNAYFNNVLEIKISFLIKNKIKALILDVDNTLIDYDKNLSEDIIKWSCELQGQGIKMYILSNTNKKEKVENVAKKLEIPYEYFAKKPLKKGFYKVQKELNLKPQNIGVVGDQIFTDIIGGNRCNMFTILVDPVDKKDFWYTAWKRPIENKLKAKIKEQK
;
A
#
# COMPACT_ATOMS: atom_id res chain seq x y z
N MET A 1 3.27 -15.15 -14.43
CA MET A 1 4.22 -14.04 -14.48
C MET A 1 3.62 -12.68 -14.15
N LYS A 2 2.40 -12.38 -14.56
CA LYS A 2 1.73 -11.10 -14.20
C LYS A 2 1.55 -10.85 -12.70
N LYS A 3 1.61 -11.87 -11.87
CA LYS A 3 1.29 -11.75 -10.42
C LYS A 3 2.34 -11.04 -9.57
N ILE A 4 3.55 -10.85 -10.07
CA ILE A 4 4.63 -10.17 -9.33
C ILE A 4 4.86 -8.72 -9.76
N TYR A 5 4.24 -8.28 -10.85
CA TYR A 5 4.39 -6.92 -11.35
C TYR A 5 3.25 -6.03 -10.89
N PRO A 6 3.54 -4.82 -10.42
CA PRO A 6 2.50 -3.84 -10.09
C PRO A 6 1.87 -3.26 -11.37
N ASN A 7 0.66 -2.74 -11.23
CA ASN A 7 0.02 -1.98 -12.29
C ASN A 7 0.62 -0.58 -12.45
N ALA A 8 1.17 0.00 -11.36
CA ALA A 8 1.81 1.30 -11.37
C ALA A 8 2.95 1.36 -10.36
N TYR A 9 3.86 2.31 -10.57
CA TYR A 9 5.00 2.55 -9.69
C TYR A 9 5.17 4.06 -9.48
N PHE A 10 5.39 4.47 -8.24
CA PHE A 10 5.70 5.85 -7.84
C PHE A 10 6.84 5.85 -6.82
N ASN A 11 7.55 6.98 -6.70
CA ASN A 11 8.60 7.12 -5.70
C ASN A 11 8.04 7.15 -4.26
N ASN A 12 6.85 7.72 -4.09
CA ASN A 12 6.17 7.78 -2.79
C ASN A 12 4.66 7.96 -2.99
N VAL A 13 3.91 7.87 -1.90
CA VAL A 13 2.44 7.98 -1.97
C VAL A 13 1.96 9.36 -2.40
N LEU A 14 2.73 10.42 -2.14
CA LEU A 14 2.35 11.80 -2.50
C LEU A 14 2.23 12.00 -4.00
N GLU A 15 2.87 11.17 -4.81
CA GLU A 15 2.78 11.20 -6.27
C GLU A 15 1.50 10.56 -6.80
N ILE A 16 0.74 9.86 -5.96
CA ILE A 16 -0.54 9.27 -6.34
C ILE A 16 -1.61 10.36 -6.29
N LYS A 17 -1.90 10.95 -7.45
CA LYS A 17 -2.84 12.07 -7.58
C LYS A 17 -4.26 11.57 -7.85
N ILE A 18 -5.25 12.40 -7.51
CA ILE A 18 -6.67 12.08 -7.76
C ILE A 18 -6.94 11.80 -9.25
N SER A 19 -6.29 12.54 -10.16
CA SER A 19 -6.44 12.35 -11.59
C SER A 19 -6.03 10.95 -12.04
N PHE A 20 -4.96 10.41 -11.47
CA PHE A 20 -4.51 9.04 -11.72
C PHE A 20 -5.55 8.00 -11.25
N LEU A 21 -6.09 8.21 -10.06
CA LEU A 21 -7.08 7.30 -9.47
C LEU A 21 -8.38 7.30 -10.29
N ILE A 22 -8.85 8.46 -10.70
CA ILE A 22 -10.05 8.59 -11.54
C ILE A 22 -9.84 7.91 -12.89
N LYS A 23 -8.71 8.15 -13.53
CA LYS A 23 -8.35 7.55 -14.83
C LYS A 23 -8.39 6.01 -14.78
N ASN A 24 -7.94 5.42 -13.67
CA ASN A 24 -7.89 3.98 -13.48
C ASN A 24 -9.13 3.42 -12.75
N LYS A 25 -10.16 4.24 -12.56
CA LYS A 25 -11.43 3.86 -11.92
C LYS A 25 -11.26 3.34 -10.49
N ILE A 26 -10.25 3.82 -9.79
CA ILE A 26 -9.97 3.47 -8.40
C ILE A 26 -10.81 4.34 -7.48
N LYS A 27 -11.55 3.69 -6.59
CA LYS A 27 -12.48 4.34 -5.66
C LYS A 27 -12.06 4.20 -4.20
N ALA A 28 -11.10 3.33 -3.94
CA ALA A 28 -10.56 3.11 -2.60
C ALA A 28 -9.10 2.68 -2.67
N LEU A 29 -8.35 2.97 -1.61
CA LEU A 29 -6.97 2.55 -1.44
C LEU A 29 -6.83 1.69 -0.19
N ILE A 30 -6.18 0.54 -0.34
CA ILE A 30 -5.65 -0.26 0.77
C ILE A 30 -4.19 0.14 0.93
N LEU A 31 -3.83 0.60 2.13
CA LEU A 31 -2.50 1.16 2.40
C LEU A 31 -1.73 0.27 3.36
N ASP A 32 -0.49 -0.07 3.00
CA ASP A 32 0.48 -0.60 3.96
C ASP A 32 1.00 0.54 4.86
N VAL A 33 1.54 0.21 6.02
CA VAL A 33 2.00 1.20 7.00
C VAL A 33 3.52 1.30 7.03
N ASP A 34 4.21 0.22 7.38
CA ASP A 34 5.66 0.23 7.56
C ASP A 34 6.39 0.55 6.25
N ASN A 35 7.21 1.59 6.26
CA ASN A 35 7.97 2.08 5.09
C ASN A 35 7.13 2.50 3.89
N THR A 36 5.82 2.56 4.02
CA THR A 36 4.90 3.09 2.99
C THR A 36 4.32 4.44 3.43
N LEU A 37 3.76 4.51 4.63
CA LEU A 37 3.19 5.71 5.22
C LEU A 37 4.09 6.31 6.30
N ILE A 38 4.80 5.48 7.06
CA ILE A 38 5.68 5.90 8.14
C ILE A 38 7.12 5.47 7.87
N ASP A 39 8.06 6.24 8.42
CA ASP A 39 9.49 5.93 8.37
C ASP A 39 9.87 4.86 9.41
N TYR A 40 11.17 4.54 9.48
CA TYR A 40 11.70 3.57 10.45
C TYR A 40 11.42 3.98 11.90
N ASP A 41 11.44 5.28 12.19
CA ASP A 41 11.21 5.83 13.53
C ASP A 41 9.72 6.03 13.84
N LYS A 42 8.82 5.46 13.00
CA LYS A 42 7.35 5.51 13.13
C LYS A 42 6.75 6.90 12.95
N ASN A 43 7.43 7.80 12.26
CA ASN A 43 6.94 9.13 11.97
C ASN A 43 6.03 9.16 10.75
N LEU A 44 4.85 9.73 10.91
CA LEU A 44 3.90 10.03 9.84
C LEU A 44 4.02 11.52 9.51
N SER A 45 4.38 11.83 8.27
CA SER A 45 4.58 13.23 7.86
C SER A 45 3.25 13.98 7.72
N GLU A 46 3.29 15.29 7.96
CA GLU A 46 2.15 16.18 7.72
C GLU A 46 1.68 16.14 6.27
N ASP A 47 2.61 15.99 5.32
CA ASP A 47 2.29 15.91 3.89
C ASP A 47 1.43 14.68 3.56
N ILE A 48 1.71 13.54 4.19
CA ILE A 48 0.90 12.33 4.00
C ILE A 48 -0.49 12.50 4.61
N ILE A 49 -0.61 13.15 5.76
CA ILE A 49 -1.90 13.46 6.37
C ILE A 49 -2.72 14.35 5.43
N LYS A 50 -2.13 15.40 4.88
CA LYS A 50 -2.78 16.29 3.89
C LYS A 50 -3.19 15.52 2.63
N TRP A 51 -2.30 14.71 2.07
CA TRP A 51 -2.56 13.89 0.90
C TRP A 51 -3.78 12.98 1.13
N SER A 52 -3.81 12.28 2.26
CA SER A 52 -4.92 11.41 2.63
C SER A 52 -6.23 12.20 2.75
N CYS A 53 -6.18 13.34 3.43
CA CYS A 53 -7.33 14.21 3.64
C CYS A 53 -7.90 14.71 2.29
N GLU A 54 -7.04 15.14 1.38
CA GLU A 54 -7.44 15.61 0.05
C GLU A 54 -8.10 14.51 -0.77
N LEU A 55 -7.52 13.31 -0.81
CA LEU A 55 -8.11 12.19 -1.55
C LEU A 55 -9.44 11.75 -0.93
N GLN A 56 -9.54 11.69 0.39
CA GLN A 56 -10.80 11.36 1.06
C GLN A 56 -11.86 12.42 0.78
N GLY A 57 -11.48 13.70 0.76
CA GLY A 57 -12.37 14.81 0.38
C GLY A 57 -12.89 14.69 -1.06
N GLN A 58 -12.18 14.01 -1.93
CA GLN A 58 -12.56 13.73 -3.31
C GLN A 58 -13.33 12.40 -3.46
N GLY A 59 -13.69 11.77 -2.34
CA GLY A 59 -14.50 10.55 -2.35
C GLY A 59 -13.71 9.24 -2.39
N ILE A 60 -12.39 9.27 -2.28
CA ILE A 60 -11.58 8.05 -2.20
C ILE A 60 -11.64 7.49 -0.79
N LYS A 61 -12.14 6.28 -0.65
CA LYS A 61 -12.11 5.54 0.62
C LYS A 61 -10.70 5.01 0.89
N MET A 62 -10.32 4.94 2.15
CA MET A 62 -9.01 4.42 2.53
C MET A 62 -9.13 3.39 3.65
N TYR A 63 -8.24 2.41 3.64
CA TYR A 63 -8.20 1.34 4.62
C TYR A 63 -6.76 0.87 4.82
N ILE A 64 -6.34 0.71 6.06
CA ILE A 64 -5.00 0.18 6.35
C ILE A 64 -5.03 -1.34 6.43
N LEU A 65 -4.07 -2.01 5.79
CA LEU A 65 -3.86 -3.44 5.88
C LEU A 65 -2.37 -3.72 6.15
N SER A 66 -2.03 -4.08 7.38
CA SER A 66 -0.65 -4.24 7.84
C SER A 66 -0.36 -5.65 8.34
N ASN A 67 0.87 -6.13 8.07
CA ASN A 67 1.35 -7.42 8.58
C ASN A 67 1.88 -7.35 10.01
N THR A 68 2.13 -6.16 10.53
CA THR A 68 2.63 -6.02 11.91
C THR A 68 1.65 -6.62 12.92
N ASN A 69 2.20 -7.20 13.98
CA ASN A 69 1.41 -7.64 15.14
C ASN A 69 1.27 -6.54 16.20
N LYS A 70 1.87 -5.38 15.96
CA LYS A 70 1.85 -4.23 16.88
C LYS A 70 0.61 -3.37 16.61
N LYS A 71 -0.52 -3.75 17.22
CA LYS A 71 -1.81 -3.08 17.03
C LYS A 71 -1.73 -1.57 17.25
N GLU A 72 -1.10 -1.15 18.36
CA GLU A 72 -1.02 0.26 18.76
C GLU A 72 -0.38 1.14 17.68
N LYS A 73 0.69 0.65 17.03
CA LYS A 73 1.36 1.37 15.94
C LYS A 73 0.41 1.65 14.77
N VAL A 74 -0.31 0.63 14.35
CA VAL A 74 -1.28 0.74 13.23
C VAL A 74 -2.45 1.63 13.62
N GLU A 75 -2.98 1.45 14.82
CA GLU A 75 -4.09 2.24 15.36
C GLU A 75 -3.75 3.73 15.42
N ASN A 76 -2.53 4.07 15.83
CA ASN A 76 -2.08 5.47 15.89
C ASN A 76 -2.07 6.12 14.50
N VAL A 77 -1.59 5.41 13.49
CA VAL A 77 -1.60 5.91 12.10
C VAL A 77 -3.04 6.05 11.59
N ALA A 78 -3.86 5.01 11.78
CA ALA A 78 -5.26 5.02 11.38
C ALA A 78 -6.05 6.17 12.00
N LYS A 79 -5.80 6.44 13.27
CA LYS A 79 -6.44 7.54 14.01
C LYS A 79 -6.06 8.90 13.43
N LYS A 80 -4.78 9.12 13.11
CA LYS A 80 -4.32 10.37 12.51
C LYS A 80 -4.88 10.59 11.11
N LEU A 81 -5.09 9.51 10.35
CA LEU A 81 -5.68 9.57 9.01
C LEU A 81 -7.21 9.47 9.01
N GLU A 82 -7.81 9.15 10.16
CA GLU A 82 -9.25 8.95 10.32
C GLU A 82 -9.80 7.86 9.38
N ILE A 83 -9.09 6.73 9.33
CA ILE A 83 -9.45 5.59 8.47
C ILE A 83 -9.46 4.27 9.27
N PRO A 84 -10.23 3.28 8.82
CA PRO A 84 -10.22 1.95 9.43
C PRO A 84 -8.93 1.19 9.14
N TYR A 85 -8.67 0.16 9.93
CA TYR A 85 -7.46 -0.62 9.81
C TYR A 85 -7.66 -2.09 10.14
N GLU A 86 -6.79 -2.93 9.59
CA GLU A 86 -6.53 -4.30 9.99
C GLU A 86 -5.02 -4.47 10.22
N TYR A 87 -4.65 -5.10 11.31
CA TYR A 87 -3.28 -5.47 11.60
C TYR A 87 -3.12 -6.98 11.58
N PHE A 88 -1.90 -7.49 11.59
CA PHE A 88 -1.59 -8.93 11.54
C PHE A 88 -2.31 -9.62 10.38
N ALA A 89 -2.28 -8.99 9.23
CA ALA A 89 -3.05 -9.41 8.05
C ALA A 89 -2.50 -10.64 7.33
N LYS A 90 -1.24 -10.98 7.57
CA LYS A 90 -0.54 -12.12 6.94
C LYS A 90 -0.53 -12.05 5.41
N LYS A 91 -0.34 -10.83 4.86
CA LYS A 91 -0.16 -10.67 3.42
C LYS A 91 1.06 -11.49 2.96
N PRO A 92 1.07 -12.16 1.83
CA PRO A 92 0.15 -12.04 0.69
C PRO A 92 -1.08 -12.98 0.73
N LEU A 93 -1.45 -13.52 1.88
CA LEU A 93 -2.68 -14.32 1.98
C LEU A 93 -3.91 -13.45 1.66
N LYS A 94 -4.86 -14.03 0.94
CA LYS A 94 -6.02 -13.30 0.42
C LYS A 94 -7.01 -12.85 1.49
N LYS A 95 -7.01 -13.51 2.65
CA LYS A 95 -8.02 -13.30 3.71
C LYS A 95 -8.18 -11.84 4.12
N GLY A 96 -7.06 -11.15 4.39
CA GLY A 96 -7.09 -9.74 4.79
C GLY A 96 -7.63 -8.84 3.69
N PHE A 97 -7.20 -9.06 2.45
CA PHE A 97 -7.66 -8.29 1.30
C PHE A 97 -9.17 -8.45 1.07
N TYR A 98 -9.67 -9.68 1.13
CA TYR A 98 -11.11 -9.94 0.96
C TYR A 98 -11.96 -9.35 2.08
N LYS A 99 -11.46 -9.37 3.31
CA LYS A 99 -12.14 -8.73 4.44
C LYS A 99 -12.32 -7.24 4.20
N VAL A 100 -11.24 -6.56 3.80
CA VAL A 100 -11.28 -5.13 3.50
C VAL A 100 -12.17 -4.84 2.30
N GLN A 101 -12.06 -5.64 1.24
CA GLN A 101 -12.92 -5.49 0.05
C GLN A 101 -14.41 -5.56 0.42
N LYS A 102 -14.78 -6.50 1.26
CA LYS A 102 -16.16 -6.66 1.73
C LYS A 102 -16.65 -5.44 2.50
N GLU A 103 -15.82 -4.92 3.40
CA GLU A 103 -16.16 -3.71 4.16
C GLU A 103 -16.26 -2.47 3.28
N LEU A 104 -15.39 -2.34 2.27
CA LEU A 104 -15.46 -1.25 1.30
C LEU A 104 -16.65 -1.37 0.36
N ASN A 105 -17.18 -2.57 0.18
CA ASN A 105 -18.29 -2.87 -0.74
C ASN A 105 -18.01 -2.40 -2.17
N LEU A 106 -16.83 -2.73 -2.68
CA LEU A 106 -16.36 -2.36 -4.01
C LEU A 106 -15.90 -3.60 -4.78
N LYS A 107 -15.92 -3.50 -6.11
CA LYS A 107 -15.30 -4.52 -6.95
C LYS A 107 -13.77 -4.45 -6.79
N PRO A 108 -13.04 -5.58 -6.89
CA PRO A 108 -11.60 -5.57 -6.69
C PRO A 108 -10.87 -4.62 -7.67
N GLN A 109 -11.34 -4.50 -8.90
CA GLN A 109 -10.75 -3.60 -9.90
C GLN A 109 -10.82 -2.12 -9.52
N ASN A 110 -11.73 -1.76 -8.62
CA ASN A 110 -11.90 -0.38 -8.13
C ASN A 110 -11.12 -0.10 -6.84
N ILE A 111 -10.32 -1.05 -6.38
CA ILE A 111 -9.49 -0.94 -5.18
C ILE A 111 -8.02 -0.94 -5.58
N GLY A 112 -7.29 0.10 -5.16
CA GLY A 112 -5.85 0.19 -5.30
C GLY A 112 -5.16 -0.32 -4.03
N VAL A 113 -4.15 -1.17 -4.19
CA VAL A 113 -3.30 -1.64 -3.09
C VAL A 113 -1.96 -0.93 -3.20
N VAL A 114 -1.59 -0.17 -2.17
CA VAL A 114 -0.36 0.62 -2.13
C VAL A 114 0.59 0.05 -1.09
N GLY A 115 1.80 -0.28 -1.51
CA GLY A 115 2.83 -0.78 -0.60
C GLY A 115 4.21 -0.75 -1.21
N ASP A 116 5.22 -0.96 -0.36
CA ASP A 116 6.63 -0.92 -0.75
C ASP A 116 7.22 -2.31 -1.00
N GLN A 117 6.50 -3.38 -0.67
CA GLN A 117 6.98 -4.76 -0.78
C GLN A 117 6.24 -5.56 -1.85
N ILE A 118 7.01 -6.12 -2.79
CA ILE A 118 6.44 -6.94 -3.87
C ILE A 118 5.82 -8.22 -3.30
N PHE A 119 6.52 -8.92 -2.38
CA PHE A 119 6.09 -10.23 -1.90
C PHE A 119 4.84 -10.21 -1.03
N THR A 120 4.53 -9.10 -0.40
CA THR A 120 3.35 -8.98 0.47
C THR A 120 2.21 -8.20 -0.19
N ASP A 121 2.49 -6.96 -0.58
CA ASP A 121 1.46 -6.03 -1.06
C ASP A 121 1.07 -6.29 -2.51
N ILE A 122 2.06 -6.36 -3.39
CA ILE A 122 1.81 -6.49 -4.83
C ILE A 122 1.29 -7.88 -5.18
N ILE A 123 1.96 -8.92 -4.72
CA ILE A 123 1.49 -10.30 -4.96
C ILE A 123 0.13 -10.52 -4.31
N GLY A 124 -0.06 -10.04 -3.09
CA GLY A 124 -1.36 -10.16 -2.39
C GLY A 124 -2.50 -9.48 -3.14
N GLY A 125 -2.30 -8.22 -3.51
CA GLY A 125 -3.28 -7.46 -4.27
C GLY A 125 -3.57 -8.07 -5.65
N ASN A 126 -2.53 -8.46 -6.38
CA ASN A 126 -2.68 -9.11 -7.69
C ASN A 126 -3.47 -10.43 -7.60
N ARG A 127 -3.23 -11.22 -6.56
CA ARG A 127 -3.97 -12.47 -6.32
C ARG A 127 -5.45 -12.23 -6.05
N CYS A 128 -5.81 -11.05 -5.60
CA CYS A 128 -7.19 -10.65 -5.34
C CYS A 128 -7.80 -9.83 -6.49
N ASN A 129 -7.12 -9.74 -7.64
CA ASN A 129 -7.53 -8.97 -8.82
C ASN A 129 -7.73 -7.47 -8.52
N MET A 130 -6.99 -6.94 -7.55
CA MET A 130 -6.96 -5.53 -7.22
C MET A 130 -5.91 -4.79 -8.07
N PHE A 131 -6.02 -3.47 -8.17
CA PHE A 131 -5.04 -2.63 -8.85
C PHE A 131 -3.86 -2.37 -7.91
N THR A 132 -2.66 -2.79 -8.28
CA THR A 132 -1.51 -2.71 -7.38
C THR A 132 -0.57 -1.57 -7.75
N ILE A 133 -0.15 -0.83 -6.72
CA ILE A 133 0.71 0.35 -6.82
C ILE A 133 1.91 0.14 -5.91
N LEU A 134 3.09 0.01 -6.53
CA LEU A 134 4.34 -0.10 -5.80
C LEU A 134 4.90 1.30 -5.54
N VAL A 135 5.35 1.54 -4.33
CA VAL A 135 6.09 2.76 -3.98
C VAL A 135 7.46 2.38 -3.41
N ASP A 136 8.43 3.29 -3.50
CA ASP A 136 9.70 3.08 -2.83
C ASP A 136 9.52 3.19 -1.31
N PRO A 137 10.33 2.46 -0.51
CA PRO A 137 10.26 2.60 0.94
C PRO A 137 10.61 4.03 1.36
N VAL A 138 9.86 4.54 2.35
CA VAL A 138 10.07 5.88 2.93
C VAL A 138 11.50 6.00 3.46
N ASP A 139 11.94 4.98 4.18
CA ASP A 139 13.30 4.88 4.70
C ASP A 139 14.01 3.69 4.01
N LYS A 140 15.19 3.95 3.45
CA LYS A 140 16.00 2.93 2.75
C LYS A 140 16.74 1.98 3.68
N LYS A 141 16.62 2.15 5.00
CA LYS A 141 17.19 1.23 5.97
C LYS A 141 16.43 -0.09 5.97
N ASP A 142 17.09 -1.17 5.61
CA ASP A 142 16.47 -2.50 5.64
C ASP A 142 16.51 -3.08 7.05
N PHE A 143 15.40 -3.68 7.46
CA PHE A 143 15.39 -4.54 8.64
C PHE A 143 16.20 -5.80 8.33
N TRP A 144 17.04 -6.25 9.26
CA TRP A 144 17.90 -7.42 9.07
C TRP A 144 17.12 -8.67 8.65
N TYR A 145 15.91 -8.85 9.14
CA TYR A 145 15.08 -10.01 8.83
C TYR A 145 14.45 -9.98 7.43
N THR A 146 14.47 -8.81 6.77
CA THR A 146 14.02 -8.67 5.38
C THR A 146 15.18 -8.48 4.41
N ALA A 147 16.40 -8.34 4.91
CA ALA A 147 17.59 -8.05 4.10
C ALA A 147 17.82 -9.07 2.98
N TRP A 148 17.51 -10.34 3.21
CA TRP A 148 17.66 -11.38 2.21
C TRP A 148 16.66 -11.27 1.04
N LYS A 149 15.51 -10.64 1.26
CA LYS A 149 14.48 -10.41 0.23
C LYS A 149 14.78 -9.17 -0.62
N ARG A 150 15.38 -8.14 -0.02
CA ARG A 150 15.61 -6.86 -0.67
C ARG A 150 16.42 -6.93 -1.98
N PRO A 151 17.50 -7.71 -2.09
CA PRO A 151 18.23 -7.81 -3.37
C PRO A 151 17.34 -8.33 -4.50
N ILE A 152 16.49 -9.30 -4.23
CA ILE A 152 15.56 -9.88 -5.23
C ILE A 152 14.50 -8.84 -5.61
N GLU A 153 13.90 -8.17 -4.63
CA GLU A 153 12.91 -7.12 -4.86
C GLU A 153 13.51 -5.93 -5.62
N ASN A 154 14.71 -5.50 -5.27
CA ASN A 154 15.40 -4.41 -5.97
C ASN A 154 15.65 -4.75 -7.44
N LYS A 155 16.00 -6.00 -7.74
CA LYS A 155 16.18 -6.47 -9.11
C LYS A 155 14.86 -6.43 -9.91
N LEU A 156 13.76 -6.83 -9.27
CA LEU A 156 12.43 -6.76 -9.87
C LEU A 156 11.99 -5.30 -10.06
N LYS A 157 12.24 -4.42 -9.11
CA LYS A 157 11.95 -2.99 -9.20
C LYS A 157 12.73 -2.33 -10.35
N ALA A 158 14.00 -2.68 -10.54
CA ALA A 158 14.81 -2.18 -11.65
C ALA A 158 14.17 -2.53 -12.99
N LYS A 159 13.72 -3.78 -13.16
CA LYS A 159 13.01 -4.20 -14.38
C LYS A 159 11.70 -3.45 -14.61
N ILE A 160 10.96 -3.15 -13.54
CA ILE A 160 9.71 -2.39 -13.63
C ILE A 160 9.99 -0.96 -14.11
N LYS A 161 11.05 -0.32 -13.59
CA LYS A 161 11.47 1.03 -14.02
C LYS A 161 11.89 1.06 -15.49
N GLU A 162 12.56 0.03 -15.97
CA GLU A 162 12.99 -0.07 -17.38
C GLU A 162 11.82 -0.22 -18.35
N GLN A 163 10.67 -0.74 -17.89
CA GLN A 163 9.48 -0.95 -18.72
C GLN A 163 8.58 0.28 -18.83
N LYS A 164 8.91 1.35 -18.11
CA LYS A 164 8.23 2.65 -18.18
C LYS A 164 8.97 3.59 -19.12
#